data_1851653e34c8c554b033d6ee62d18d68
#
_entry.id   1851653e34c8c554b033d6ee62d18d68
#
_cell.length_a   1.000
_cell.length_b   1.000
_cell.length_c   1.000
_cell.angle_alpha   90.00
_cell.angle_beta   90.00
_cell.angle_gamma   90.00
#
_symmetry.space_group_name_H-M   'P 1'
#
loop_
_entity.id
_entity.type
_entity.pdbx_description
1 polymer ?
#
loop_
_entity_poly.entity_id
_entity_poly.type
_entity_poly.pdbx_seq_one_letter_code
_entity_poly.pdbx_strand_id
1 'polypeptide(L)'
;MLPQLVIFDMAGTTVTDRHEVERCFAQAAAESGLRATPERILAVQGMAKRHVFDLLWREQLGKDALDIDARVDESYTMFKTILEHHYETQPVTPTDGCLEVFAWLGERSIPIALTTGFYRTVTNLILNRLDWHVDSTGYYIADDQMVIQASIASDEVPGGRPAPDMIRLAMQRLGITDPKKVVNIGDTPSDLLSGKAAGVGLNLGVTNGTHSEAQLRGYPHDLLIGSLAELPEFLSSKG
;
A
#
# COMPACT_ATOMS: atom_id res chain seq x y z
N MET A 1 -13.69 -9.92 -19.79
CA MET A 1 -13.97 -8.46 -19.87
C MET A 1 -12.90 -7.73 -19.05
N LEU A 2 -12.22 -6.75 -19.66
CA LEU A 2 -11.18 -5.96 -18.98
C LEU A 2 -11.76 -5.17 -17.81
N PRO A 3 -10.96 -4.90 -16.74
CA PRO A 3 -11.41 -4.11 -15.59
C PRO A 3 -11.61 -2.64 -15.97
N GLN A 4 -12.41 -1.93 -15.16
CA GLN A 4 -12.57 -0.48 -15.28
C GLN A 4 -11.57 0.30 -14.43
N LEU A 5 -10.87 -0.37 -13.51
CA LEU A 5 -9.87 0.21 -12.63
C LEU A 5 -8.94 -0.88 -12.11
N VAL A 6 -7.66 -0.61 -12.09
CA VAL A 6 -6.68 -1.43 -11.38
C VAL A 6 -6.08 -0.61 -10.24
N ILE A 7 -6.16 -1.14 -9.03
CA ILE A 7 -5.63 -0.52 -7.81
C ILE A 7 -4.44 -1.34 -7.36
N PHE A 8 -3.30 -0.67 -7.18
CA PHE A 8 -2.08 -1.27 -6.70
C PHE A 8 -1.71 -0.75 -5.32
N ASP A 9 -1.12 -1.58 -4.49
CA ASP A 9 -0.30 -1.12 -3.38
C ASP A 9 1.01 -0.48 -3.89
N MET A 10 1.70 0.23 -3.00
CA MET A 10 2.98 0.87 -3.33
C MET A 10 4.18 0.01 -2.90
N ALA A 11 4.54 0.00 -1.63
CA ALA A 11 5.76 -0.62 -1.13
C ALA A 11 5.72 -2.15 -1.20
N GLY A 12 6.59 -2.77 -1.99
CA GLY A 12 6.59 -4.21 -2.25
C GLY A 12 5.74 -4.64 -3.45
N THR A 13 4.89 -3.73 -3.96
CA THR A 13 4.04 -4.02 -5.14
C THR A 13 4.47 -3.21 -6.36
N THR A 14 4.38 -1.87 -6.32
CA THR A 14 4.80 -0.99 -7.41
C THR A 14 6.13 -0.29 -7.14
N VAL A 15 6.50 -0.15 -5.89
CA VAL A 15 7.76 0.43 -5.41
C VAL A 15 8.56 -0.66 -4.72
N THR A 16 9.82 -0.83 -5.15
CA THR A 16 10.71 -1.82 -4.53
C THR A 16 10.84 -1.57 -3.03
N ASP A 17 10.58 -2.58 -2.22
CA ASP A 17 10.84 -2.60 -0.78
C ASP A 17 11.78 -3.79 -0.46
N ARG A 18 13.00 -3.47 -0.04
CA ARG A 18 14.00 -4.44 0.43
C ARG A 18 14.03 -4.49 1.95
N HIS A 19 12.84 -4.53 2.58
CA HIS A 19 12.62 -4.42 4.02
C HIS A 19 12.99 -3.06 4.62
N GLU A 20 13.01 -1.98 3.80
CA GLU A 20 13.28 -0.63 4.29
C GLU A 20 12.25 -0.18 5.30
N VAL A 21 10.97 -0.37 4.97
CA VAL A 21 9.86 0.03 5.84
C VAL A 21 9.90 -0.73 7.16
N GLU A 22 10.21 -2.04 7.11
CA GLU A 22 10.38 -2.87 8.29
C GLU A 22 11.54 -2.38 9.17
N ARG A 23 12.69 -2.09 8.56
CA ARG A 23 13.88 -1.57 9.29
C ARG A 23 13.60 -0.21 9.93
N CYS A 24 13.00 0.73 9.20
CA CYS A 24 12.64 2.06 9.74
C CYS A 24 11.65 1.93 10.89
N PHE A 25 10.68 1.02 10.79
CA PHE A 25 9.72 0.75 11.86
C PHE A 25 10.40 0.13 13.08
N ALA A 26 11.22 -0.90 12.89
CA ALA A 26 11.95 -1.57 13.96
C ALA A 26 12.89 -0.60 14.71
N GLN A 27 13.56 0.29 13.97
CA GLN A 27 14.42 1.33 14.56
C GLN A 27 13.58 2.28 15.42
N ALA A 28 12.48 2.84 14.90
CA ALA A 28 11.62 3.74 15.67
C ALA A 28 11.01 3.07 16.90
N ALA A 29 10.60 1.81 16.78
CA ALA A 29 10.11 1.01 17.90
C ALA A 29 11.18 0.87 18.99
N ALA A 30 12.40 0.47 18.62
CA ALA A 30 13.50 0.27 19.57
C ALA A 30 13.89 1.58 20.27
N GLU A 31 14.02 2.69 19.53
CA GLU A 31 14.39 4.00 20.07
C GLU A 31 13.33 4.59 20.99
N SER A 32 12.04 4.29 20.78
CA SER A 32 10.94 4.68 21.67
C SER A 32 10.68 3.69 22.82
N GLY A 33 11.42 2.57 22.90
CA GLY A 33 11.26 1.55 23.95
C GLY A 33 10.12 0.57 23.71
N LEU A 34 9.55 0.54 22.51
CA LEU A 34 8.57 -0.46 22.09
C LEU A 34 9.30 -1.76 21.70
N ARG A 35 8.86 -2.87 22.26
CA ARG A 35 9.40 -4.22 21.93
C ARG A 35 8.49 -4.88 20.92
N ALA A 36 8.99 -5.11 19.71
CA ALA A 36 8.29 -5.85 18.67
C ALA A 36 9.27 -6.83 18.01
N THR A 37 8.85 -8.08 17.83
CA THR A 37 9.66 -9.05 17.10
C THR A 37 9.55 -8.83 15.59
N PRO A 38 10.56 -9.24 14.79
CA PRO A 38 10.47 -9.15 13.32
C PRO A 38 9.20 -9.80 12.77
N GLU A 39 8.80 -10.95 13.28
CA GLU A 39 7.58 -11.66 12.85
C GLU A 39 6.32 -10.84 13.14
N ARG A 40 6.30 -10.13 14.30
CA ARG A 40 5.16 -9.28 14.66
C ARG A 40 5.11 -8.03 13.79
N ILE A 41 6.25 -7.42 13.46
CA ILE A 41 6.34 -6.28 12.55
C ILE A 41 5.87 -6.70 11.16
N LEU A 42 6.32 -7.85 10.65
CA LEU A 42 5.91 -8.39 9.36
C LEU A 42 4.40 -8.64 9.31
N ALA A 43 3.82 -9.22 10.37
CA ALA A 43 2.38 -9.53 10.43
C ALA A 43 1.45 -8.30 10.37
N VAL A 44 1.97 -7.09 10.61
CA VAL A 44 1.21 -5.82 10.54
C VAL A 44 1.64 -4.93 9.38
N GLN A 45 2.43 -5.45 8.44
CA GLN A 45 2.79 -4.73 7.22
C GLN A 45 1.54 -4.37 6.40
N GLY A 46 1.63 -3.27 5.62
CA GLY A 46 0.52 -2.76 4.81
C GLY A 46 -0.54 -1.98 5.61
N MET A 47 -0.56 -2.07 6.95
CA MET A 47 -1.47 -1.29 7.80
C MET A 47 -0.94 0.14 8.02
N ALA A 48 -1.85 1.08 8.37
CA ALA A 48 -1.50 2.45 8.77
C ALA A 48 -0.57 2.44 9.99
N LYS A 49 0.62 3.05 9.89
CA LYS A 49 1.68 2.87 10.89
C LYS A 49 1.34 3.43 12.26
N ARG A 50 0.60 4.55 12.35
CA ARG A 50 0.16 5.07 13.66
C ARG A 50 -0.75 4.05 14.38
N HIS A 51 -1.64 3.39 13.65
CA HIS A 51 -2.48 2.32 14.19
C HIS A 51 -1.65 1.11 14.64
N VAL A 52 -0.58 0.77 13.89
CA VAL A 52 0.34 -0.31 14.29
C VAL A 52 1.04 0.02 15.61
N PHE A 53 1.53 1.26 15.80
CA PHE A 53 2.11 1.67 17.08
C PHE A 53 1.10 1.60 18.22
N ASP A 54 -0.15 2.05 18.02
CA ASP A 54 -1.21 1.93 19.02
C ASP A 54 -1.45 0.46 19.41
N LEU A 55 -1.59 -0.41 18.41
CA LEU A 55 -1.79 -1.84 18.64
C LEU A 55 -0.65 -2.46 19.47
N LEU A 56 0.61 -2.21 19.08
CA LEU A 56 1.77 -2.81 19.73
C LEU A 56 2.03 -2.24 21.13
N TRP A 57 1.81 -0.94 21.35
CA TRP A 57 1.89 -0.35 22.68
C TRP A 57 0.83 -0.92 23.62
N ARG A 58 -0.42 -1.13 23.14
CA ARG A 58 -1.47 -1.80 23.92
C ARG A 58 -1.17 -3.26 24.20
N GLU A 59 -0.50 -3.96 23.29
CA GLU A 59 -0.01 -5.32 23.53
C GLU A 59 1.06 -5.34 24.62
N GLN A 60 1.98 -4.36 24.64
CA GLN A 60 3.08 -4.30 25.61
C GLN A 60 2.67 -3.84 27.00
N LEU A 61 1.81 -2.83 27.11
CA LEU A 61 1.50 -2.17 28.39
C LEU A 61 0.13 -2.54 28.96
N GLY A 62 -0.73 -3.20 28.15
CA GLY A 62 -2.13 -3.40 28.47
C GLY A 62 -3.03 -2.28 27.91
N LYS A 63 -4.29 -2.62 27.64
CA LYS A 63 -5.23 -1.74 26.92
C LYS A 63 -5.56 -0.42 27.64
N ASP A 64 -5.45 -0.41 28.96
CA ASP A 64 -5.90 0.69 29.83
C ASP A 64 -4.73 1.53 30.38
N ALA A 65 -3.51 1.37 29.87
CA ALA A 65 -2.36 2.17 30.29
C ALA A 65 -2.57 3.65 29.92
N LEU A 66 -2.29 4.55 30.88
CA LEU A 66 -2.63 5.98 30.80
C LEU A 66 -1.79 6.79 29.80
N ASP A 67 -0.62 6.31 29.41
CA ASP A 67 0.36 7.04 28.60
C ASP A 67 0.47 6.49 27.15
N ILE A 68 -0.44 5.63 26.74
CA ILE A 68 -0.37 4.97 25.40
C ILE A 68 -0.36 6.00 24.29
N ASP A 69 -1.29 6.96 24.29
CA ASP A 69 -1.42 7.94 23.19
C ASP A 69 -0.13 8.78 23.03
N ALA A 70 0.49 9.18 24.14
CA ALA A 70 1.76 9.92 24.11
C ALA A 70 2.90 9.06 23.53
N ARG A 71 2.99 7.79 23.91
CA ARG A 71 3.98 6.84 23.37
C ARG A 71 3.77 6.54 21.90
N VAL A 72 2.52 6.41 21.48
CA VAL A 72 2.15 6.23 20.06
C VAL A 72 2.60 7.43 19.24
N ASP A 73 2.32 8.65 19.72
CA ASP A 73 2.68 9.87 19.01
C ASP A 73 4.20 10.07 18.94
N GLU A 74 4.93 9.75 20.00
CA GLU A 74 6.40 9.77 20.03
C GLU A 74 6.99 8.76 19.03
N SER A 75 6.58 7.48 19.11
CA SER A 75 7.06 6.42 18.24
C SER A 75 6.73 6.70 16.78
N TYR A 76 5.52 7.19 16.50
CA TYR A 76 5.09 7.52 15.15
C TYR A 76 5.83 8.73 14.58
N THR A 77 6.10 9.75 15.41
CA THR A 77 6.90 10.91 14.99
C THR A 77 8.33 10.50 14.65
N MET A 78 8.93 9.66 15.48
CA MET A 78 10.26 9.09 15.22
C MET A 78 10.29 8.27 13.93
N PHE A 79 9.30 7.40 13.75
CA PHE A 79 9.15 6.62 12.51
C PHE A 79 9.06 7.52 11.27
N LYS A 80 8.24 8.58 11.31
CA LYS A 80 8.14 9.52 10.20
C LYS A 80 9.50 10.15 9.86
N THR A 81 10.22 10.62 10.84
CA THR A 81 11.55 11.23 10.64
C THR A 81 12.53 10.24 9.99
N ILE A 82 12.58 9.00 10.48
CA ILE A 82 13.47 7.95 9.95
C ILE A 82 13.07 7.58 8.52
N LEU A 83 11.78 7.39 8.26
CA LEU A 83 11.27 6.96 6.95
C LEU A 83 11.43 8.05 5.89
N GLU A 84 11.10 9.30 6.21
CA GLU A 84 11.27 10.45 5.32
C GLU A 84 12.74 10.62 4.95
N HIS A 85 13.65 10.61 5.93
CA HIS A 85 15.09 10.67 5.69
C HIS A 85 15.58 9.51 4.80
N HIS A 86 15.05 8.30 5.00
CA HIS A 86 15.38 7.16 4.14
C HIS A 86 15.00 7.45 2.68
N TYR A 87 13.75 7.83 2.41
CA TYR A 87 13.28 8.09 1.04
C TYR A 87 13.84 9.37 0.41
N GLU A 88 14.33 10.31 1.21
CA GLU A 88 15.09 11.48 0.71
C GLU A 88 16.48 11.10 0.22
N THR A 89 17.15 10.17 0.88
CA THR A 89 18.57 9.89 0.69
C THR A 89 18.87 8.61 -0.09
N GLN A 90 17.99 7.62 -0.04
CA GLN A 90 18.19 6.34 -0.70
C GLN A 90 17.50 6.27 -2.07
N PRO A 91 17.99 5.43 -2.99
CA PRO A 91 17.32 5.20 -4.28
C PRO A 91 15.90 4.66 -4.09
N VAL A 92 14.95 5.19 -4.88
CA VAL A 92 13.59 4.69 -5.00
C VAL A 92 13.40 4.20 -6.42
N THR A 93 12.97 2.95 -6.59
CA THR A 93 12.81 2.33 -7.90
C THR A 93 11.48 1.60 -8.02
N PRO A 94 10.86 1.56 -9.21
CA PRO A 94 9.74 0.68 -9.45
C PRO A 94 10.13 -0.80 -9.29
N THR A 95 9.15 -1.65 -9.00
CA THR A 95 9.33 -3.10 -9.05
C THR A 95 9.42 -3.60 -10.48
N ASP A 96 9.98 -4.80 -10.66
CA ASP A 96 10.07 -5.44 -11.98
C ASP A 96 8.69 -5.64 -12.61
N GLY A 97 8.53 -5.24 -13.86
CA GLY A 97 7.29 -5.32 -14.61
C GLY A 97 6.28 -4.20 -14.31
N CYS A 98 6.55 -3.31 -13.37
CA CYS A 98 5.61 -2.25 -12.97
C CYS A 98 5.33 -1.27 -14.12
N LEU A 99 6.39 -0.72 -14.73
CA LEU A 99 6.23 0.29 -15.79
C LEU A 99 5.61 -0.31 -17.06
N GLU A 100 5.95 -1.56 -17.39
CA GLU A 100 5.38 -2.30 -18.51
C GLU A 100 3.87 -2.53 -18.31
N VAL A 101 3.46 -2.88 -17.09
CA VAL A 101 2.04 -3.04 -16.75
C VAL A 101 1.32 -1.70 -16.81
N PHE A 102 1.92 -0.63 -16.31
CA PHE A 102 1.32 0.69 -16.38
C PHE A 102 1.13 1.14 -17.83
N ALA A 103 2.14 0.94 -18.70
CA ALA A 103 2.02 1.22 -20.12
C ALA A 103 0.92 0.38 -20.78
N TRP A 104 0.87 -0.93 -20.49
CA TRP A 104 -0.13 -1.84 -21.02
C TRP A 104 -1.57 -1.44 -20.63
N LEU A 105 -1.79 -0.98 -19.39
CA LEU A 105 -3.08 -0.47 -18.91
C LEU A 105 -3.42 0.87 -19.57
N GLY A 106 -2.45 1.78 -19.70
CA GLY A 106 -2.60 3.07 -20.36
C GLY A 106 -3.03 2.94 -21.83
N GLU A 107 -2.39 2.04 -22.60
CA GLU A 107 -2.76 1.74 -24.00
C GLU A 107 -4.23 1.30 -24.14
N ARG A 108 -4.82 0.76 -23.06
CA ARG A 108 -6.20 0.28 -23.01
C ARG A 108 -7.16 1.24 -22.32
N SER A 109 -6.66 2.43 -21.97
CA SER A 109 -7.42 3.43 -21.21
C SER A 109 -8.04 2.86 -19.92
N ILE A 110 -7.29 1.97 -19.24
CA ILE A 110 -7.69 1.41 -17.95
C ILE A 110 -7.03 2.26 -16.86
N PRO A 111 -7.80 2.98 -16.05
CA PRO A 111 -7.28 3.82 -14.98
C PRO A 111 -6.48 3.02 -13.95
N ILE A 112 -5.42 3.66 -13.44
CA ILE A 112 -4.56 3.14 -12.37
C ILE A 112 -4.75 4.01 -11.13
N ALA A 113 -4.97 3.38 -9.98
CA ALA A 113 -4.89 4.03 -8.69
C ALA A 113 -3.84 3.34 -7.81
N LEU A 114 -3.19 4.13 -6.97
CA LEU A 114 -2.32 3.63 -5.91
C LEU A 114 -3.02 3.77 -4.57
N THR A 115 -2.88 2.77 -3.69
CA THR A 115 -3.28 2.85 -2.29
C THR A 115 -2.09 2.44 -1.43
N THR A 116 -1.93 3.03 -0.25
CA THR A 116 -0.76 2.74 0.57
C THR A 116 -1.03 2.89 2.07
N GLY A 117 -0.35 2.08 2.87
CA GLY A 117 -0.29 2.25 4.32
C GLY A 117 0.54 3.47 4.78
N PHE A 118 1.21 4.15 3.86
CA PHE A 118 1.92 5.39 4.14
C PHE A 118 0.96 6.56 4.30
N TYR A 119 1.43 7.62 4.99
CA TYR A 119 0.76 8.91 5.08
C TYR A 119 1.13 9.80 3.88
N ARG A 120 0.33 10.84 3.63
CA ARG A 120 0.40 11.63 2.39
C ARG A 120 1.78 12.23 2.12
N THR A 121 2.47 12.76 3.14
CA THR A 121 3.78 13.41 2.97
C THR A 121 4.82 12.44 2.38
N VAL A 122 5.00 11.25 2.97
CA VAL A 122 5.98 10.28 2.45
C VAL A 122 5.51 9.66 1.13
N THR A 123 4.20 9.51 0.93
CA THR A 123 3.64 9.07 -0.37
C THR A 123 4.05 10.04 -1.48
N ASN A 124 3.87 11.33 -1.26
CA ASN A 124 4.27 12.36 -2.23
C ASN A 124 5.78 12.39 -2.47
N LEU A 125 6.58 12.20 -1.41
CA LEU A 125 8.03 12.10 -1.54
C LEU A 125 8.43 10.94 -2.46
N ILE A 126 7.86 9.75 -2.25
CA ILE A 126 8.10 8.57 -3.09
C ILE A 126 7.67 8.81 -4.54
N LEU A 127 6.47 9.34 -4.75
CA LEU A 127 5.96 9.65 -6.09
C LEU A 127 6.88 10.62 -6.83
N ASN A 128 7.30 11.71 -6.17
CA ASN A 128 8.23 12.68 -6.76
C ASN A 128 9.60 12.08 -7.08
N ARG A 129 10.11 11.16 -6.23
CA ARG A 129 11.38 10.45 -6.47
C ARG A 129 11.33 9.50 -7.67
N LEU A 130 10.12 9.05 -8.03
CA LEU A 130 9.86 8.19 -9.20
C LEU A 130 9.47 9.00 -10.45
N ASP A 131 9.49 10.35 -10.40
CA ASP A 131 8.94 11.23 -11.43
C ASP A 131 7.44 10.98 -11.70
N TRP A 132 6.73 10.41 -10.73
CA TRP A 132 5.27 10.29 -10.71
C TRP A 132 4.70 11.52 -10.01
N HIS A 133 4.50 12.59 -10.78
CA HIS A 133 4.24 13.92 -10.24
C HIS A 133 2.93 14.00 -9.46
N VAL A 134 2.96 14.77 -8.38
CA VAL A 134 1.79 15.11 -7.56
C VAL A 134 1.17 16.39 -8.11
N ASP A 135 -0.15 16.52 -8.06
CA ASP A 135 -0.84 17.70 -8.48
C ASP A 135 -0.60 18.91 -7.54
N SER A 136 -1.09 20.10 -7.94
CA SER A 136 -0.90 21.35 -7.19
C SER A 136 -1.61 21.38 -5.83
N THR A 137 -2.51 20.42 -5.54
CA THR A 137 -3.22 20.32 -4.26
C THR A 137 -2.47 19.44 -3.25
N GLY A 138 -1.41 18.77 -3.68
CA GLY A 138 -0.67 17.78 -2.89
C GLY A 138 -1.34 16.40 -2.86
N TYR A 139 -2.47 16.24 -3.54
CA TYR A 139 -3.13 14.95 -3.75
C TYR A 139 -2.93 14.52 -5.19
N TYR A 140 -2.63 13.23 -5.40
CA TYR A 140 -2.45 12.70 -6.74
C TYR A 140 -3.82 12.37 -7.34
N ILE A 141 -4.35 13.28 -8.14
CA ILE A 141 -5.49 13.06 -9.04
C ILE A 141 -5.06 13.63 -10.38
N ALA A 142 -4.88 12.78 -11.37
CA ALA A 142 -4.40 13.14 -12.69
C ALA A 142 -5.53 13.10 -13.71
N ASP A 143 -5.31 13.73 -14.87
CA ASP A 143 -6.17 13.61 -16.04
C ASP A 143 -5.96 12.27 -16.78
N ASP A 144 -6.74 12.05 -17.83
CA ASP A 144 -6.75 10.81 -18.62
C ASP A 144 -5.42 10.55 -19.35
N GLN A 145 -4.52 11.52 -19.39
CA GLN A 145 -3.24 11.42 -20.09
C GLN A 145 -2.10 10.99 -19.19
N MET A 146 -2.33 10.99 -17.87
CA MET A 146 -1.35 10.51 -16.90
C MET A 146 -1.47 8.99 -16.71
N VAL A 147 -0.33 8.34 -16.47
CA VAL A 147 -0.28 6.89 -16.27
C VAL A 147 -1.00 6.46 -15.00
N ILE A 148 -0.88 7.24 -13.92
CA ILE A 148 -1.55 7.00 -12.64
C ILE A 148 -2.60 8.11 -12.47
N GLN A 149 -3.87 7.73 -12.29
CA GLN A 149 -4.95 8.69 -12.17
C GLN A 149 -5.24 9.11 -10.73
N ALA A 150 -4.96 8.25 -9.74
CA ALA A 150 -5.17 8.60 -8.34
C ALA A 150 -4.14 7.93 -7.42
N SER A 151 -3.85 8.56 -6.28
CA SER A 151 -3.12 7.98 -5.16
C SER A 151 -3.84 8.29 -3.86
N ILE A 152 -4.04 7.27 -3.03
CA ILE A 152 -4.72 7.37 -1.74
C ILE A 152 -3.76 6.93 -0.63
N ALA A 153 -3.45 7.86 0.26
CA ALA A 153 -2.66 7.59 1.45
C ALA A 153 -3.53 7.19 2.65
N SER A 154 -2.94 6.52 3.64
CA SER A 154 -3.69 5.97 4.78
C SER A 154 -4.32 7.04 5.68
N ASP A 155 -3.80 8.25 5.70
CA ASP A 155 -4.30 9.38 6.49
C ASP A 155 -5.40 10.19 5.79
N GLU A 156 -5.81 9.79 4.59
CA GLU A 156 -6.93 10.40 3.86
C GLU A 156 -8.27 9.71 4.12
N VAL A 157 -8.27 8.64 4.89
CA VAL A 157 -9.46 7.83 5.18
C VAL A 157 -9.59 7.55 6.67
N PRO A 158 -10.83 7.39 7.19
CA PRO A 158 -11.02 7.03 8.59
C PRO A 158 -10.46 5.66 8.97
N GLY A 159 -10.57 4.68 8.05
CA GLY A 159 -10.10 3.31 8.22
C GLY A 159 -9.04 2.96 7.19
N GLY A 160 -7.77 2.85 7.62
CA GLY A 160 -6.71 2.25 6.81
C GLY A 160 -6.90 0.73 6.67
N ARG A 161 -6.08 0.08 5.84
CA ARG A 161 -6.10 -1.38 5.69
C ARG A 161 -6.06 -2.09 7.04
N PRO A 162 -6.80 -3.17 7.20
CA PRO A 162 -7.52 -3.96 6.19
C PRO A 162 -8.93 -3.45 5.83
N ALA A 163 -9.34 -2.25 6.29
CA ALA A 163 -10.60 -1.66 5.88
C ALA A 163 -10.63 -1.32 4.37
N PRO A 164 -11.81 -1.27 3.74
CA PRO A 164 -11.94 -1.04 2.30
C PRO A 164 -11.87 0.43 1.89
N ASP A 165 -11.67 1.34 2.83
CA ASP A 165 -11.96 2.78 2.65
C ASP A 165 -11.06 3.42 1.58
N MET A 166 -9.78 3.05 1.51
CA MET A 166 -8.89 3.58 0.45
C MET A 166 -9.30 3.10 -0.94
N ILE A 167 -9.69 1.84 -1.09
CA ILE A 167 -10.20 1.30 -2.36
C ILE A 167 -11.47 2.03 -2.77
N ARG A 168 -12.42 2.21 -1.84
CA ARG A 168 -13.66 2.94 -2.09
C ARG A 168 -13.43 4.40 -2.46
N LEU A 169 -12.49 5.06 -1.79
CA LEU A 169 -12.13 6.44 -2.10
C LEU A 169 -11.49 6.56 -3.49
N ALA A 170 -10.61 5.63 -3.87
CA ALA A 170 -10.05 5.57 -5.23
C ALA A 170 -11.15 5.39 -6.28
N MET A 171 -12.06 4.45 -6.07
CA MET A 171 -13.23 4.24 -6.93
C MET A 171 -14.08 5.51 -7.05
N GLN A 172 -14.39 6.15 -5.92
CA GLN A 172 -15.19 7.38 -5.88
C GLN A 172 -14.53 8.51 -6.68
N ARG A 173 -13.22 8.74 -6.49
CA ARG A 173 -12.46 9.79 -7.20
C ARG A 173 -12.46 9.59 -8.71
N LEU A 174 -12.44 8.34 -9.14
CA LEU A 174 -12.39 7.96 -10.57
C LEU A 174 -13.77 7.62 -11.15
N GLY A 175 -14.87 7.86 -10.42
CA GLY A 175 -16.23 7.64 -10.90
C GLY A 175 -16.60 6.15 -11.12
N ILE A 176 -15.87 5.22 -10.53
CA ILE A 176 -16.14 3.79 -10.64
C ILE A 176 -17.13 3.37 -9.55
N THR A 177 -18.28 2.87 -9.95
CA THR A 177 -19.37 2.52 -9.01
C THR A 177 -19.51 1.02 -8.74
N ASP A 178 -19.03 0.17 -9.65
CA ASP A 178 -19.14 -1.29 -9.54
C ASP A 178 -17.80 -1.90 -9.10
N PRO A 179 -17.66 -2.35 -7.84
CA PRO A 179 -16.43 -2.98 -7.37
C PRO A 179 -16.09 -4.28 -8.12
N LYS A 180 -17.08 -4.93 -8.75
CA LYS A 180 -16.83 -6.14 -9.56
C LYS A 180 -16.01 -5.89 -10.81
N LYS A 181 -15.86 -4.63 -11.21
CA LYS A 181 -15.02 -4.20 -12.33
C LYS A 181 -13.66 -3.65 -11.90
N VAL A 182 -13.30 -3.84 -10.63
CA VAL A 182 -12.03 -3.39 -10.04
C VAL A 182 -11.14 -4.59 -9.78
N VAL A 183 -9.85 -4.43 -10.10
CA VAL A 183 -8.77 -5.33 -9.69
C VAL A 183 -8.00 -4.65 -8.56
N ASN A 184 -7.77 -5.35 -7.46
CA ASN A 184 -6.90 -4.92 -6.37
C ASN A 184 -5.66 -5.82 -6.35
N ILE A 185 -4.48 -5.22 -6.21
CA ILE A 185 -3.20 -5.93 -6.21
C ILE A 185 -2.33 -5.41 -5.08
N GLY A 186 -1.78 -6.33 -4.28
CA GLY A 186 -0.86 -6.00 -3.20
C GLY A 186 -0.04 -7.19 -2.75
N ASP A 187 0.97 -6.97 -1.93
CA ASP A 187 1.93 -7.98 -1.50
C ASP A 187 1.79 -8.36 -0.01
N THR A 188 0.78 -7.81 0.68
CA THR A 188 0.55 -8.07 2.09
C THR A 188 -0.83 -8.68 2.37
N PRO A 189 -0.99 -9.40 3.52
CA PRO A 189 -2.30 -9.80 4.01
C PRO A 189 -3.31 -8.64 4.12
N SER A 190 -2.83 -7.45 4.50
CA SER A 190 -3.67 -6.24 4.63
C SER A 190 -4.29 -5.80 3.31
N ASP A 191 -3.58 -5.96 2.19
CA ASP A 191 -4.08 -5.67 0.85
C ASP A 191 -5.18 -6.63 0.46
N LEU A 192 -4.93 -7.92 0.64
CA LEU A 192 -5.87 -8.98 0.29
C LEU A 192 -7.17 -8.89 1.11
N LEU A 193 -7.05 -8.59 2.41
CA LEU A 193 -8.22 -8.38 3.28
C LEU A 193 -8.99 -7.12 2.88
N SER A 194 -8.31 -6.02 2.53
CA SER A 194 -8.93 -4.79 2.07
C SER A 194 -9.68 -4.98 0.75
N GLY A 195 -9.08 -5.67 -0.23
CA GLY A 195 -9.73 -6.01 -1.50
C GLY A 195 -10.97 -6.87 -1.30
N LYS A 196 -10.89 -7.88 -0.42
CA LYS A 196 -12.04 -8.70 -0.04
C LYS A 196 -13.15 -7.87 0.61
N ALA A 197 -12.81 -6.99 1.54
CA ALA A 197 -13.75 -6.12 2.24
C ALA A 197 -14.41 -5.09 1.31
N ALA A 198 -13.69 -4.62 0.30
CA ALA A 198 -14.23 -3.74 -0.75
C ALA A 198 -15.14 -4.49 -1.74
N GLY A 199 -15.05 -5.81 -1.82
CA GLY A 199 -15.83 -6.65 -2.72
C GLY A 199 -15.38 -6.54 -4.19
N VAL A 200 -14.09 -6.25 -4.43
CA VAL A 200 -13.52 -6.14 -5.79
C VAL A 200 -13.76 -7.39 -6.64
N GLY A 201 -13.70 -7.23 -7.94
CA GLY A 201 -13.93 -8.33 -8.91
C GLY A 201 -12.78 -9.33 -8.95
N LEU A 202 -11.54 -8.82 -8.84
CA LEU A 202 -10.33 -9.64 -8.73
C LEU A 202 -9.44 -9.08 -7.63
N ASN A 203 -8.97 -9.96 -6.76
CA ASN A 203 -8.11 -9.63 -5.63
C ASN A 203 -6.82 -10.46 -5.74
N LEU A 204 -5.72 -9.83 -6.15
CA LEU A 204 -4.48 -10.48 -6.52
C LEU A 204 -3.39 -10.23 -5.48
N GLY A 205 -2.59 -11.25 -5.21
CA GLY A 205 -1.39 -11.13 -4.40
C GLY A 205 -0.13 -11.21 -5.26
N VAL A 206 0.85 -10.34 -5.01
CA VAL A 206 2.19 -10.40 -5.61
C VAL A 206 3.14 -11.05 -4.59
N THR A 207 3.92 -12.04 -5.01
CA THR A 207 4.72 -12.88 -4.09
C THR A 207 6.21 -12.56 -4.10
N ASN A 208 6.63 -11.57 -4.87
CA ASN A 208 8.00 -11.03 -4.90
C ASN A 208 8.17 -9.73 -4.08
N GLY A 209 7.14 -9.36 -3.29
CA GLY A 209 7.18 -8.25 -2.35
C GLY A 209 7.64 -8.66 -0.96
N THR A 210 7.02 -8.11 0.09
CA THR A 210 7.40 -8.35 1.50
C THR A 210 6.95 -9.72 2.02
N HIS A 211 5.89 -10.31 1.44
CA HIS A 211 5.37 -11.61 1.83
C HIS A 211 5.53 -12.65 0.73
N SER A 212 5.96 -13.84 1.13
CA SER A 212 6.05 -15.00 0.25
C SER A 212 4.68 -15.57 -0.10
N GLU A 213 4.62 -16.37 -1.17
CA GLU A 213 3.41 -17.11 -1.56
C GLU A 213 2.82 -17.93 -0.40
N ALA A 214 3.68 -18.62 0.35
CA ALA A 214 3.23 -19.44 1.48
C ALA A 214 2.53 -18.62 2.58
N GLN A 215 2.98 -17.38 2.80
CA GLN A 215 2.37 -16.47 3.78
C GLN A 215 1.05 -15.88 3.25
N LEU A 216 0.95 -15.56 1.96
CA LEU A 216 -0.25 -14.99 1.37
C LEU A 216 -1.36 -16.02 1.11
N ARG A 217 -1.00 -17.30 0.90
CA ARG A 217 -1.94 -18.38 0.56
C ARG A 217 -3.09 -18.55 1.56
N GLY A 218 -2.89 -18.19 2.83
CA GLY A 218 -3.92 -18.26 3.88
C GLY A 218 -4.95 -17.12 3.87
N TYR A 219 -4.79 -16.13 2.98
CA TYR A 219 -5.65 -14.95 2.92
C TYR A 219 -6.54 -14.96 1.68
N PRO A 220 -7.65 -14.19 1.67
CA PRO A 220 -8.58 -14.18 0.54
C PRO A 220 -7.93 -13.59 -0.71
N HIS A 221 -7.76 -14.38 -1.74
CA HIS A 221 -7.22 -13.99 -3.04
C HIS A 221 -7.89 -14.79 -4.16
N ASP A 222 -7.88 -14.26 -5.37
CA ASP A 222 -8.31 -14.95 -6.58
C ASP A 222 -7.12 -15.58 -7.31
N LEU A 223 -5.94 -14.93 -7.23
CA LEU A 223 -4.69 -15.43 -7.79
C LEU A 223 -3.50 -14.85 -7.02
N LEU A 224 -2.42 -15.64 -6.91
CA LEU A 224 -1.08 -15.20 -6.51
C LEU A 224 -0.18 -15.22 -7.75
N ILE A 225 0.50 -14.11 -8.02
CA ILE A 225 1.44 -13.96 -9.14
C ILE A 225 2.85 -13.71 -8.61
N GLY A 226 3.86 -14.19 -9.34
CA GLY A 226 5.26 -14.04 -8.95
C GLY A 226 5.81 -12.63 -9.23
N SER A 227 5.19 -11.91 -10.16
CA SER A 227 5.59 -10.56 -10.55
C SER A 227 4.43 -9.83 -11.23
N LEU A 228 4.44 -8.50 -11.21
CA LEU A 228 3.49 -7.69 -11.96
C LEU A 228 3.56 -7.96 -13.47
N ALA A 229 4.71 -8.40 -13.99
CA ALA A 229 4.88 -8.73 -15.41
C ALA A 229 3.89 -9.81 -15.92
N GLU A 230 3.32 -10.64 -15.03
CA GLU A 230 2.32 -11.66 -15.39
C GLU A 230 0.91 -11.09 -15.60
N LEU A 231 0.64 -9.88 -15.10
CA LEU A 231 -0.70 -9.30 -15.09
C LEU A 231 -1.30 -9.07 -16.50
N PRO A 232 -0.56 -8.58 -17.50
CA PRO A 232 -1.09 -8.37 -18.86
C PRO A 232 -1.61 -9.66 -19.51
N GLU A 233 -0.86 -10.76 -19.40
CA GLU A 233 -1.27 -12.07 -19.93
C GLU A 233 -2.52 -12.57 -19.20
N PHE A 234 -2.52 -12.51 -17.88
CA PHE A 234 -3.66 -12.94 -17.07
C PHE A 234 -4.94 -12.16 -17.41
N LEU A 235 -4.88 -10.82 -17.49
CA LEU A 235 -6.06 -10.01 -17.80
C LEU A 235 -6.53 -10.23 -19.24
N SER A 236 -5.61 -10.44 -20.19
CA SER A 236 -5.96 -10.75 -21.59
C SER A 236 -6.69 -12.08 -21.72
N SER A 237 -6.35 -13.08 -20.91
CA SER A 237 -7.00 -14.40 -20.93
C SER A 237 -8.44 -14.38 -20.38
N LYS A 238 -8.84 -13.32 -19.68
CA LYS A 238 -10.18 -13.12 -19.11
C LYS A 238 -11.11 -12.27 -20.01
N GLY A 239 -10.56 -11.69 -21.09
CA GLY A 239 -11.25 -10.77 -22.03
C GLY A 239 -12.00 -11.46 -23.17
#